data_bec0cdcab893826c355209f8506bdc2b
#
_entry.id   bec0cdcab893826c355209f8506bdc2b
#
_cell.length_a   1.000
_cell.length_b   1.000
_cell.length_c   1.000
_cell.angle_alpha   90.00
_cell.angle_beta   90.00
_cell.angle_gamma   90.00
#
_symmetry.space_group_name_H-M   'P 1'
#
loop_
_entity.id
_entity.type
_entity.pdbx_description
1 polymer ?
#
loop_
_entity_poly.entity_id
_entity_poly.type
_entity_poly.pdbx_seq_one_letter_code
_entity_poly.pdbx_strand_id
1 'polypeptide(L)'
;MELADILDRAHVVALPMAVPFRGITTREALLIEGPAGWGEFAPFVEYGDEESAAWLRAGLEAAYQGYQGIDLGDRAVRINGTVPAVAASEVEGVLERFPGVGTFKIKVAEKGQTLIDDISRIAAVHTHRPDAELRVDANGGWSVEEAVQAATALADAAGGMLRYIEQPCKTVEELAEVRRRIDVPVAADESIRKAADPYRVAELDAADVAVAKVAPLGGVGNTLTIAKDLAAHNMSITVASALDTAVGIGVGLIVAKAVEMSMVGVTVNAAGLGTQRLFVEDVVEKQELRGGCLDAAPCVPDADRLAALAAPGERKDFWFDRLRRCWDILDVAGGSYDVPYG
;
A
#
# COMPACT_ATOMS: atom_id res chain seq x y z
N MET A 1 -16.41 -0.28 23.60
CA MET A 1 -15.56 0.75 22.98
C MET A 1 -16.47 1.92 22.63
N GLU A 2 -16.21 3.08 23.19
CA GLU A 2 -17.04 4.27 22.96
C GLU A 2 -16.27 5.28 22.09
N LEU A 3 -16.98 6.03 21.25
CA LEU A 3 -16.34 7.02 20.38
C LEU A 3 -15.53 8.05 21.17
N ALA A 4 -16.00 8.45 22.36
CA ALA A 4 -15.30 9.40 23.22
C ALA A 4 -13.91 8.88 23.62
N ASP A 5 -13.80 7.59 23.98
CA ASP A 5 -12.53 6.97 24.38
C ASP A 5 -11.53 6.96 23.22
N ILE A 6 -12.03 6.78 21.97
CA ILE A 6 -11.19 6.80 20.76
C ILE A 6 -10.67 8.22 20.52
N LEU A 7 -11.56 9.22 20.58
CA LEU A 7 -11.19 10.62 20.34
C LEU A 7 -10.19 11.17 21.38
N ASP A 8 -10.32 10.75 22.64
CA ASP A 8 -9.41 11.17 23.72
C ASP A 8 -7.99 10.60 23.55
N ARG A 9 -7.85 9.49 22.81
CA ARG A 9 -6.58 8.80 22.55
C ARG A 9 -6.13 8.90 21.10
N ALA A 10 -6.72 9.82 20.33
CA ALA A 10 -6.40 10.02 18.94
C ALA A 10 -5.39 11.16 18.76
N HIS A 11 -4.38 10.90 17.92
CA HIS A 11 -3.31 11.82 17.57
C HIS A 11 -3.34 12.10 16.06
N VAL A 12 -3.49 13.35 15.66
CA VAL A 12 -3.41 13.72 14.25
C VAL A 12 -2.02 14.23 13.96
N VAL A 13 -1.35 13.60 13.00
CA VAL A 13 0.02 13.93 12.59
C VAL A 13 0.07 14.36 11.13
N ALA A 14 1.06 15.19 10.81
CA ALA A 14 1.35 15.69 9.46
C ALA A 14 2.82 15.44 9.12
N LEU A 15 3.07 14.43 8.29
CA LEU A 15 4.40 13.96 7.93
C LEU A 15 4.89 14.68 6.67
N PRO A 16 6.01 15.43 6.70
CA PRO A 16 6.58 16.03 5.52
C PRO A 16 7.17 14.97 4.60
N MET A 17 6.92 15.10 3.30
CA MET A 17 7.45 14.19 2.29
C MET A 17 8.78 14.69 1.72
N ALA A 18 9.74 13.80 1.56
CA ALA A 18 11.03 14.09 0.93
C ALA A 18 10.92 14.20 -0.61
N VAL A 19 9.89 13.58 -1.18
CA VAL A 19 9.57 13.64 -2.61
C VAL A 19 8.06 13.77 -2.73
N PRO A 20 7.53 14.67 -3.56
CA PRO A 20 6.09 14.74 -3.85
C PRO A 20 5.59 13.38 -4.36
N PHE A 21 4.45 12.94 -3.88
CA PHE A 21 3.83 11.69 -4.29
C PHE A 21 2.32 11.89 -4.44
N ARG A 22 1.74 11.51 -5.59
CA ARG A 22 0.34 11.79 -5.91
C ARG A 22 -0.05 13.27 -5.72
N GLY A 23 0.88 14.20 -5.97
CA GLY A 23 0.65 15.64 -5.84
C GLY A 23 0.64 16.18 -4.41
N ILE A 24 0.89 15.35 -3.38
CA ILE A 24 0.99 15.80 -1.99
C ILE A 24 2.44 15.92 -1.54
N THR A 25 2.71 16.91 -0.68
CA THR A 25 4.01 17.15 -0.03
C THR A 25 3.97 16.92 1.48
N THR A 26 2.77 16.70 2.01
CA THR A 26 2.52 16.38 3.42
C THR A 26 1.48 15.29 3.51
N ARG A 27 1.80 14.22 4.23
CA ARG A 27 0.87 13.13 4.51
C ARG A 27 0.30 13.29 5.92
N GLU A 28 -1.01 13.41 6.02
CA GLU A 28 -1.70 13.46 7.30
C GLU A 28 -2.26 12.08 7.66
N ALA A 29 -2.26 11.76 8.94
CA ALA A 29 -2.84 10.55 9.49
C ALA A 29 -3.42 10.81 10.89
N LEU A 30 -4.51 10.11 11.24
CA LEU A 30 -5.02 10.03 12.59
C LEU A 30 -4.60 8.67 13.18
N LEU A 31 -3.80 8.70 14.25
CA LEU A 31 -3.34 7.53 14.97
C LEU A 31 -4.20 7.31 16.20
N ILE A 32 -4.55 6.07 16.50
CA ILE A 32 -5.43 5.69 17.61
C ILE A 32 -4.63 4.82 18.57
N GLU A 33 -4.45 5.28 19.80
CA GLU A 33 -3.90 4.47 20.89
C GLU A 33 -5.00 3.61 21.50
N GLY A 34 -4.82 2.31 21.52
CA GLY A 34 -5.78 1.36 22.09
C GLY A 34 -5.13 0.35 23.03
N PRO A 35 -5.93 -0.49 23.71
CA PRO A 35 -5.43 -1.47 24.68
C PRO A 35 -4.58 -2.57 24.08
N ALA A 36 -4.71 -2.84 22.78
CA ALA A 36 -3.93 -3.85 22.07
C ALA A 36 -2.72 -3.29 21.33
N GLY A 37 -2.65 -1.96 21.16
CA GLY A 37 -1.57 -1.29 20.46
C GLY A 37 -2.04 -0.02 19.74
N TRP A 38 -1.43 0.28 18.61
CA TRP A 38 -1.72 1.47 17.81
C TRP A 38 -2.37 1.10 16.48
N GLY A 39 -3.36 1.88 16.07
CA GLY A 39 -3.99 1.80 14.76
C GLY A 39 -3.88 3.11 13.99
N GLU A 40 -4.10 3.04 12.68
CA GLU A 40 -4.02 4.18 11.78
C GLU A 40 -5.32 4.36 11.00
N PHE A 41 -5.85 5.59 10.99
CA PHE A 41 -6.94 6.04 10.14
C PHE A 41 -6.44 7.17 9.26
N ALA A 42 -6.08 6.85 8.02
CA ALA A 42 -5.44 7.80 7.11
C ALA A 42 -5.94 7.68 5.66
N PRO A 43 -7.27 7.65 5.41
CA PRO A 43 -7.78 7.66 4.04
C PRO A 43 -7.36 8.95 3.33
N PHE A 44 -7.14 8.89 2.01
CA PHE A 44 -6.87 10.09 1.24
C PHE A 44 -8.05 11.07 1.32
N VAL A 45 -7.75 12.37 1.29
CA VAL A 45 -8.75 13.42 1.54
C VAL A 45 -9.85 13.47 0.47
N GLU A 46 -9.57 12.97 -0.72
CA GLU A 46 -10.55 12.86 -1.83
C GLU A 46 -11.54 11.70 -1.68
N TYR A 47 -11.32 10.77 -0.75
CA TYR A 47 -12.22 9.64 -0.53
C TYR A 47 -13.44 10.04 0.30
N GLY A 48 -14.61 9.55 -0.07
CA GLY A 48 -15.84 9.73 0.69
C GLY A 48 -15.83 8.99 2.03
N ASP A 49 -16.79 9.30 2.89
CA ASP A 49 -16.85 8.73 4.23
C ASP A 49 -17.16 7.23 4.21
N GLU A 50 -17.99 6.75 3.26
CA GLU A 50 -18.28 5.32 3.08
C GLU A 50 -17.03 4.49 2.75
N GLU A 51 -16.20 4.97 1.81
CA GLU A 51 -14.92 4.33 1.49
C GLU A 51 -13.94 4.42 2.67
N SER A 52 -13.95 5.55 3.37
CA SER A 52 -13.06 5.81 4.51
C SER A 52 -13.42 5.01 5.75
N ALA A 53 -14.67 4.57 5.90
CA ALA A 53 -15.11 3.76 7.04
C ALA A 53 -14.35 2.41 7.14
N ALA A 54 -13.99 1.80 6.00
CA ALA A 54 -13.15 0.59 5.99
C ALA A 54 -11.76 0.85 6.60
N TRP A 55 -11.18 2.02 6.36
CA TRP A 55 -9.90 2.42 6.93
C TRP A 55 -10.00 2.63 8.45
N LEU A 56 -11.10 3.23 8.92
CA LEU A 56 -11.35 3.36 10.35
C LEU A 56 -11.47 1.99 11.01
N ARG A 57 -12.21 1.06 10.40
CA ARG A 57 -12.34 -0.32 10.88
C ARG A 57 -10.98 -0.99 11.03
N ALA A 58 -10.09 -0.85 10.03
CA ALA A 58 -8.74 -1.39 10.09
C ALA A 58 -7.91 -0.80 11.24
N GLY A 59 -7.99 0.53 11.44
CA GLY A 59 -7.31 1.20 12.56
C GLY A 59 -7.84 0.76 13.92
N LEU A 60 -9.15 0.59 14.06
CA LEU A 60 -9.77 0.10 15.29
C LEU A 60 -9.42 -1.36 15.58
N GLU A 61 -9.41 -2.24 14.57
CA GLU A 61 -8.95 -3.63 14.70
C GLU A 61 -7.52 -3.66 15.25
N ALA A 62 -6.61 -2.87 14.67
CA ALA A 62 -5.24 -2.80 15.11
C ALA A 62 -5.07 -2.30 16.55
N ALA A 63 -5.80 -1.25 16.93
CA ALA A 63 -5.70 -0.62 18.24
C ALA A 63 -6.36 -1.43 19.36
N TYR A 64 -7.46 -2.13 19.08
CA TYR A 64 -8.30 -2.76 20.10
C TYR A 64 -8.26 -4.28 20.12
N GLN A 65 -7.96 -4.95 19.00
CA GLN A 65 -7.86 -6.42 18.92
C GLN A 65 -6.40 -6.88 18.80
N GLY A 66 -5.57 -6.13 18.08
CA GLY A 66 -4.16 -6.47 17.85
C GLY A 66 -3.98 -7.66 16.93
N TYR A 67 -2.86 -8.37 17.09
CA TYR A 67 -2.42 -9.41 16.15
C TYR A 67 -2.07 -10.72 16.87
N GLN A 68 -2.74 -11.01 17.96
CA GLN A 68 -2.47 -12.21 18.77
C GLN A 68 -2.80 -13.47 17.96
N GLY A 69 -1.88 -14.45 18.02
CA GLY A 69 -2.06 -15.74 17.32
C GLY A 69 -1.56 -15.78 15.87
N ILE A 70 -1.12 -14.64 15.30
CA ILE A 70 -0.47 -14.65 13.98
C ILE A 70 0.98 -15.11 14.13
N ASP A 71 1.33 -16.22 13.46
CA ASP A 71 2.72 -16.68 13.37
C ASP A 71 3.51 -15.82 12.39
N LEU A 72 4.56 -15.17 12.88
CA LEU A 72 5.44 -14.30 12.09
C LEU A 72 6.81 -14.94 11.76
N GLY A 73 7.06 -16.16 12.20
CA GLY A 73 8.32 -16.87 11.95
C GLY A 73 9.55 -16.01 12.26
N ASP A 74 10.43 -15.82 11.28
CA ASP A 74 11.64 -15.00 11.37
C ASP A 74 11.40 -13.49 11.26
N ARG A 75 10.14 -13.06 11.07
CA ARG A 75 9.66 -11.69 10.91
C ARG A 75 10.19 -10.91 9.71
N ALA A 76 11.20 -11.39 9.00
CA ALA A 76 11.76 -10.69 7.86
C ALA A 76 10.77 -10.68 6.67
N VAL A 77 10.44 -9.49 6.16
CA VAL A 77 9.58 -9.28 4.99
C VAL A 77 10.37 -8.56 3.91
N ARG A 78 10.50 -9.20 2.75
CA ARG A 78 11.12 -8.56 1.59
C ARG A 78 10.24 -7.42 1.09
N ILE A 79 10.82 -6.25 0.87
CA ILE A 79 10.10 -5.08 0.36
C ILE A 79 10.55 -4.70 -1.04
N ASN A 80 9.72 -3.97 -1.75
CA ASN A 80 10.16 -3.22 -2.93
C ASN A 80 10.50 -1.77 -2.60
N GLY A 81 11.48 -1.22 -3.30
CA GLY A 81 11.70 0.22 -3.38
C GLY A 81 10.65 0.86 -4.28
N THR A 82 10.32 2.13 -4.02
CA THR A 82 9.40 2.90 -4.86
C THR A 82 10.16 4.04 -5.54
N VAL A 83 10.10 4.07 -6.87
CA VAL A 83 10.66 5.16 -7.70
C VAL A 83 9.50 6.03 -8.16
N PRO A 84 9.36 7.24 -7.62
CA PRO A 84 8.35 8.21 -8.08
C PRO A 84 8.57 8.61 -9.54
N ALA A 85 7.66 9.41 -10.10
CA ALA A 85 7.74 9.90 -11.46
C ALA A 85 8.81 11.03 -11.61
N VAL A 86 10.02 10.75 -11.17
CA VAL A 86 11.20 11.62 -11.27
C VAL A 86 11.86 11.51 -12.64
N ALA A 87 12.72 12.48 -13.01
CA ALA A 87 13.54 12.38 -14.22
C ALA A 87 14.56 11.23 -14.09
N ALA A 88 14.98 10.66 -15.23
CA ALA A 88 15.97 9.58 -15.25
C ALA A 88 17.28 9.94 -14.52
N SER A 89 17.70 11.18 -14.55
CA SER A 89 18.90 11.68 -13.84
C SER A 89 18.79 11.69 -12.31
N GLU A 90 17.57 11.61 -11.77
CA GLU A 90 17.31 11.62 -10.33
C GLU A 90 17.17 10.20 -9.75
N VAL A 91 17.06 9.19 -10.62
CA VAL A 91 16.78 7.79 -10.25
C VAL A 91 17.84 7.25 -9.28
N GLU A 92 19.12 7.48 -9.53
CA GLU A 92 20.21 7.00 -8.67
C GLU A 92 20.02 7.43 -7.21
N GLY A 93 19.75 8.72 -6.98
CA GLY A 93 19.52 9.25 -5.63
C GLY A 93 18.25 8.70 -4.95
N VAL A 94 17.26 8.24 -5.73
CA VAL A 94 16.10 7.54 -5.19
C VAL A 94 16.49 6.12 -4.77
N LEU A 95 17.24 5.39 -5.61
CA LEU A 95 17.66 4.00 -5.35
C LEU A 95 18.57 3.87 -4.11
N GLU A 96 19.37 4.89 -3.80
CA GLU A 96 20.22 4.95 -2.61
C GLU A 96 19.43 4.89 -1.29
N ARG A 97 18.15 5.28 -1.31
CA ARG A 97 17.26 5.20 -0.14
C ARG A 97 16.85 3.77 0.20
N PHE A 98 17.11 2.82 -0.70
CA PHE A 98 16.68 1.43 -0.59
C PHE A 98 17.86 0.45 -0.63
N PRO A 99 18.79 0.49 0.34
CA PRO A 99 19.96 -0.39 0.37
C PRO A 99 19.53 -1.87 0.46
N GLY A 100 20.13 -2.71 -0.40
CA GLY A 100 19.91 -4.15 -0.42
C GLY A 100 18.57 -4.61 -1.01
N VAL A 101 17.70 -3.69 -1.44
CA VAL A 101 16.43 -4.03 -2.08
C VAL A 101 16.67 -4.54 -3.50
N GLY A 102 16.07 -5.69 -3.82
CA GLY A 102 16.18 -6.36 -5.12
C GLY A 102 14.94 -6.21 -6.02
N THR A 103 13.93 -5.43 -5.61
CA THR A 103 12.71 -5.21 -6.39
C THR A 103 12.33 -3.74 -6.36
N PHE A 104 12.03 -3.13 -7.49
CA PHE A 104 11.62 -1.73 -7.56
C PHE A 104 10.29 -1.55 -8.32
N LYS A 105 9.39 -0.78 -7.71
CA LYS A 105 8.14 -0.32 -8.33
C LYS A 105 8.32 1.11 -8.83
N ILE A 106 8.13 1.32 -10.13
CA ILE A 106 8.41 2.57 -10.85
C ILE A 106 7.10 3.19 -11.28
N LYS A 107 6.87 4.46 -10.93
CA LYS A 107 5.69 5.19 -11.38
C LYS A 107 5.82 5.55 -12.85
N VAL A 108 4.74 5.28 -13.61
CA VAL A 108 4.60 5.57 -15.05
C VAL A 108 3.25 6.25 -15.30
N ALA A 109 3.03 6.70 -16.51
CA ALA A 109 1.78 7.39 -16.91
C ALA A 109 1.46 8.67 -16.10
N GLU A 110 2.48 9.32 -15.54
CA GLU A 110 2.26 10.53 -14.74
C GLU A 110 1.80 11.69 -15.63
N LYS A 111 0.83 12.45 -15.11
CA LYS A 111 0.27 13.59 -15.87
C LYS A 111 1.35 14.60 -16.26
N GLY A 112 1.44 14.89 -17.55
CA GLY A 112 2.42 15.82 -18.12
C GLY A 112 3.74 15.17 -18.51
N GLN A 113 3.89 13.86 -18.31
CA GLN A 113 5.00 13.05 -18.81
C GLN A 113 4.56 12.20 -20.02
N THR A 114 5.51 11.69 -20.74
CA THR A 114 5.32 10.85 -21.94
C THR A 114 5.86 9.45 -21.72
N LEU A 115 5.50 8.51 -22.59
CA LEU A 115 6.07 7.17 -22.59
C LEU A 115 7.61 7.17 -22.69
N ILE A 116 8.20 8.18 -23.35
CA ILE A 116 9.67 8.31 -23.44
C ILE A 116 10.29 8.62 -22.08
N ASP A 117 9.62 9.42 -21.26
CA ASP A 117 10.07 9.71 -19.89
C ASP A 117 10.03 8.44 -19.04
N ASP A 118 8.96 7.65 -19.17
CA ASP A 118 8.80 6.37 -18.46
C ASP A 118 9.86 5.34 -18.88
N ILE A 119 10.10 5.18 -20.19
CA ILE A 119 11.16 4.32 -20.74
C ILE A 119 12.53 4.73 -20.20
N SER A 120 12.82 6.03 -20.22
CA SER A 120 14.10 6.56 -19.74
C SER A 120 14.31 6.31 -18.24
N ARG A 121 13.24 6.45 -17.45
CA ARG A 121 13.25 6.17 -16.00
C ARG A 121 13.50 4.70 -15.72
N ILE A 122 12.82 3.79 -16.42
CA ILE A 122 12.97 2.33 -16.27
C ILE A 122 14.38 1.91 -16.68
N ALA A 123 14.88 2.39 -17.82
CA ALA A 123 16.23 2.10 -18.28
C ALA A 123 17.30 2.59 -17.29
N ALA A 124 17.08 3.75 -16.63
CA ALA A 124 17.97 4.23 -15.59
C ALA A 124 17.95 3.31 -14.36
N VAL A 125 16.79 2.83 -13.91
CA VAL A 125 16.71 1.85 -12.81
C VAL A 125 17.44 0.57 -13.18
N HIS A 126 17.18 0.01 -14.37
CA HIS A 126 17.86 -1.20 -14.84
C HIS A 126 19.37 -1.02 -14.95
N THR A 127 19.84 0.14 -15.42
CA THR A 127 21.27 0.46 -15.50
C THR A 127 21.94 0.45 -14.13
N HIS A 128 21.33 1.05 -13.11
CA HIS A 128 21.89 1.14 -11.76
C HIS A 128 21.67 -0.14 -10.93
N ARG A 129 20.69 -0.97 -11.29
CA ARG A 129 20.29 -2.20 -10.60
C ARG A 129 19.93 -3.29 -11.63
N PRO A 130 20.90 -3.82 -12.37
CA PRO A 130 20.64 -4.72 -13.50
C PRO A 130 20.00 -6.06 -13.09
N ASP A 131 20.22 -6.51 -11.86
CA ASP A 131 19.68 -7.76 -11.32
C ASP A 131 18.35 -7.58 -10.57
N ALA A 132 17.83 -6.34 -10.47
CA ALA A 132 16.60 -6.08 -9.74
C ALA A 132 15.37 -6.45 -10.56
N GLU A 133 14.38 -7.02 -9.90
CA GLU A 133 13.04 -7.18 -10.45
C GLU A 133 12.34 -5.82 -10.55
N LEU A 134 11.74 -5.53 -11.70
CA LEU A 134 11.05 -4.27 -11.93
C LEU A 134 9.55 -4.47 -12.01
N ARG A 135 8.82 -3.50 -11.52
CA ARG A 135 7.36 -3.37 -11.62
C ARG A 135 7.04 -1.96 -12.03
N VAL A 136 6.01 -1.76 -12.81
CA VAL A 136 5.54 -0.42 -13.15
C VAL A 136 4.12 -0.22 -12.64
N ASP A 137 3.78 1.01 -12.27
CA ASP A 137 2.47 1.35 -11.72
C ASP A 137 1.94 2.61 -12.44
N ALA A 138 0.89 2.41 -13.23
CA ALA A 138 0.26 3.43 -14.06
C ALA A 138 -0.92 4.13 -13.35
N ASN A 139 -1.38 3.65 -12.20
CA ASN A 139 -2.51 4.18 -11.44
C ASN A 139 -3.77 4.48 -12.30
N GLY A 140 -4.06 3.62 -13.28
CA GLY A 140 -5.18 3.77 -14.22
C GLY A 140 -4.99 4.92 -15.22
N GLY A 141 -3.75 5.32 -15.49
CA GLY A 141 -3.43 6.49 -16.32
C GLY A 141 -3.56 6.27 -17.83
N TRP A 142 -3.63 5.00 -18.28
CA TRP A 142 -3.70 4.67 -19.70
C TRP A 142 -5.10 4.24 -20.14
N SER A 143 -5.38 4.41 -21.41
CA SER A 143 -6.38 3.63 -22.15
C SER A 143 -5.83 2.23 -22.45
N VAL A 144 -6.69 1.32 -22.88
CA VAL A 144 -6.29 -0.04 -23.29
C VAL A 144 -5.21 -0.01 -24.38
N GLU A 145 -5.37 0.83 -25.40
CA GLU A 145 -4.42 0.92 -26.53
C GLU A 145 -3.06 1.47 -26.07
N GLU A 146 -3.04 2.49 -25.21
CA GLU A 146 -1.81 3.03 -24.64
C GLU A 146 -1.11 1.98 -23.76
N ALA A 147 -1.84 1.24 -22.92
CA ALA A 147 -1.29 0.19 -22.09
C ALA A 147 -0.64 -0.92 -22.92
N VAL A 148 -1.31 -1.39 -23.97
CA VAL A 148 -0.78 -2.42 -24.89
C VAL A 148 0.48 -1.92 -25.60
N GLN A 149 0.47 -0.68 -26.09
CA GLN A 149 1.64 -0.07 -26.72
C GLN A 149 2.82 0.10 -25.72
N ALA A 150 2.53 0.54 -24.49
CA ALA A 150 3.54 0.74 -23.45
C ALA A 150 4.17 -0.58 -23.00
N ALA A 151 3.40 -1.65 -22.87
CA ALA A 151 3.84 -2.92 -22.27
C ALA A 151 5.15 -3.47 -22.90
N THR A 152 5.21 -3.53 -24.23
CA THR A 152 6.41 -4.00 -24.96
C THR A 152 7.60 -3.08 -24.73
N ALA A 153 7.41 -1.77 -24.89
CA ALA A 153 8.50 -0.80 -24.74
C ALA A 153 9.08 -0.76 -23.33
N LEU A 154 8.23 -0.90 -22.30
CA LEU A 154 8.65 -0.94 -20.90
C LEU A 154 9.35 -2.26 -20.56
N ALA A 155 8.89 -3.39 -21.12
CA ALA A 155 9.56 -4.68 -20.94
C ALA A 155 10.97 -4.68 -21.56
N ASP A 156 11.12 -4.09 -22.76
CA ASP A 156 12.42 -3.92 -23.42
C ASP A 156 13.35 -3.02 -22.58
N ALA A 157 12.84 -1.89 -22.10
CA ALA A 157 13.62 -0.97 -21.26
C ALA A 157 14.05 -1.59 -19.92
N ALA A 158 13.26 -2.52 -19.41
CA ALA A 158 13.55 -3.29 -18.20
C ALA A 158 14.53 -4.45 -18.43
N GLY A 159 15.02 -4.69 -19.65
CA GLY A 159 15.95 -5.77 -19.96
C GLY A 159 15.40 -7.17 -19.61
N GLY A 160 14.09 -7.39 -19.72
CA GLY A 160 13.42 -8.64 -19.35
C GLY A 160 13.14 -8.82 -17.86
N MET A 161 13.44 -7.80 -17.04
CA MET A 161 13.23 -7.84 -15.59
C MET A 161 11.85 -7.34 -15.14
N LEU A 162 10.96 -6.93 -16.08
CA LEU A 162 9.61 -6.46 -15.77
C LEU A 162 8.73 -7.64 -15.33
N ARG A 163 8.23 -7.58 -14.09
CA ARG A 163 7.43 -8.65 -13.48
C ARG A 163 5.94 -8.44 -13.66
N TYR A 164 5.47 -7.20 -13.61
CA TYR A 164 4.07 -6.87 -13.88
C TYR A 164 3.85 -5.38 -14.15
N ILE A 165 2.71 -5.06 -14.73
CA ILE A 165 2.18 -3.71 -14.89
C ILE A 165 1.00 -3.58 -13.92
N GLU A 166 1.11 -2.67 -12.92
CA GLU A 166 0.07 -2.43 -11.93
C GLU A 166 -0.91 -1.37 -12.44
N GLN A 167 -2.20 -1.72 -12.37
CA GLN A 167 -3.34 -0.88 -12.71
C GLN A 167 -3.12 -0.06 -13.99
N PRO A 168 -2.97 -0.70 -15.15
CA PRO A 168 -2.74 0.02 -16.39
C PRO A 168 -3.91 0.95 -16.76
N CYS A 169 -5.15 0.50 -16.55
CA CYS A 169 -6.38 1.19 -16.91
C CYS A 169 -7.29 1.39 -15.68
N LYS A 170 -8.38 2.13 -15.84
CA LYS A 170 -9.26 2.52 -14.72
C LYS A 170 -10.24 1.43 -14.29
N THR A 171 -10.82 0.69 -15.25
CA THR A 171 -11.88 -0.27 -14.98
C THR A 171 -11.38 -1.71 -15.00
N VAL A 172 -12.08 -2.61 -14.32
CA VAL A 172 -11.76 -4.04 -14.29
C VAL A 172 -11.88 -4.66 -15.68
N GLU A 173 -12.87 -4.22 -16.45
CA GLU A 173 -13.09 -4.65 -17.82
C GLU A 173 -11.92 -4.28 -18.76
N GLU A 174 -11.38 -3.07 -18.61
CA GLU A 174 -10.20 -2.62 -19.33
C GLU A 174 -8.94 -3.40 -18.91
N LEU A 175 -8.78 -3.72 -17.61
CA LEU A 175 -7.69 -4.58 -17.14
C LEU A 175 -7.76 -5.95 -17.81
N ALA A 176 -8.95 -6.58 -17.83
CA ALA A 176 -9.17 -7.86 -18.47
C ALA A 176 -8.85 -7.81 -19.98
N GLU A 177 -9.17 -6.70 -20.65
CA GLU A 177 -8.83 -6.51 -22.06
C GLU A 177 -7.32 -6.37 -22.26
N VAL A 178 -6.63 -5.57 -21.46
CA VAL A 178 -5.16 -5.42 -21.53
C VAL A 178 -4.48 -6.76 -21.30
N ARG A 179 -4.88 -7.49 -20.21
CA ARG A 179 -4.29 -8.77 -19.84
C ARG A 179 -4.34 -9.81 -20.99
N ARG A 180 -5.43 -9.81 -21.77
CA ARG A 180 -5.55 -10.71 -22.94
C ARG A 180 -4.62 -10.35 -24.11
N ARG A 181 -4.09 -9.12 -24.15
CA ARG A 181 -3.37 -8.56 -25.30
C ARG A 181 -1.88 -8.39 -25.08
N ILE A 182 -1.38 -8.59 -23.86
CA ILE A 182 0.04 -8.44 -23.52
C ILE A 182 0.58 -9.71 -22.85
N ASP A 183 1.88 -9.93 -22.96
CA ASP A 183 2.57 -11.06 -22.34
C ASP A 183 3.05 -10.74 -20.90
N VAL A 184 3.13 -9.45 -20.54
CA VAL A 184 3.53 -8.99 -19.19
C VAL A 184 2.34 -9.19 -18.25
N PRO A 185 2.52 -9.82 -17.07
CA PRO A 185 1.45 -9.96 -16.09
C PRO A 185 0.83 -8.61 -15.68
N VAL A 186 -0.47 -8.61 -15.43
CA VAL A 186 -1.22 -7.45 -14.96
C VAL A 186 -1.47 -7.56 -13.46
N ALA A 187 -1.26 -6.48 -12.71
CA ALA A 187 -1.62 -6.38 -11.30
C ALA A 187 -2.77 -5.39 -11.09
N ALA A 188 -3.73 -5.76 -10.22
CA ALA A 188 -4.83 -4.90 -9.82
C ALA A 188 -4.55 -4.28 -8.46
N ASP A 189 -4.61 -2.94 -8.34
CA ASP A 189 -4.51 -2.15 -7.10
C ASP A 189 -5.83 -1.41 -6.84
N GLU A 190 -6.12 -0.37 -7.61
CA GLU A 190 -7.32 0.45 -7.46
C GLU A 190 -8.60 -0.40 -7.58
N SER A 191 -8.58 -1.41 -8.41
CA SER A 191 -9.69 -2.32 -8.63
C SER A 191 -9.94 -3.32 -7.47
N ILE A 192 -9.10 -3.30 -6.41
CA ILE A 192 -9.18 -4.19 -5.24
C ILE A 192 -9.54 -3.44 -3.95
N ARG A 193 -9.57 -2.13 -3.92
CA ARG A 193 -9.66 -1.32 -2.69
C ARG A 193 -10.91 -1.51 -1.86
N LYS A 194 -12.04 -1.86 -2.46
CA LYS A 194 -13.28 -2.17 -1.76
C LYS A 194 -13.39 -3.67 -1.54
N ALA A 195 -13.96 -4.12 -0.44
CA ALA A 195 -14.05 -5.53 -0.10
C ALA A 195 -14.72 -6.41 -1.18
N ALA A 196 -15.62 -5.84 -2.00
CA ALA A 196 -16.26 -6.54 -3.12
C ALA A 196 -15.43 -6.53 -4.41
N ASP A 197 -14.53 -5.57 -4.59
CA ASP A 197 -13.76 -5.39 -5.82
C ASP A 197 -12.83 -6.57 -6.15
N PRO A 198 -12.17 -7.24 -5.17
CA PRO A 198 -11.30 -8.38 -5.47
C PRO A 198 -12.00 -9.51 -6.20
N TYR A 199 -13.23 -9.81 -5.81
CA TYR A 199 -14.01 -10.90 -6.42
C TYR A 199 -14.37 -10.59 -7.87
N ARG A 200 -14.67 -9.34 -8.19
CA ARG A 200 -14.92 -8.93 -9.58
C ARG A 200 -13.68 -9.04 -10.45
N VAL A 201 -12.49 -8.73 -9.91
CA VAL A 201 -11.22 -8.91 -10.63
C VAL A 201 -10.99 -10.39 -10.94
N ALA A 202 -11.27 -11.28 -9.99
CA ALA A 202 -11.15 -12.72 -10.19
C ALA A 202 -12.23 -13.27 -11.16
N GLU A 203 -13.50 -12.83 -11.02
CA GLU A 203 -14.60 -13.24 -11.91
C GLU A 203 -14.33 -12.93 -13.39
N LEU A 204 -13.71 -11.80 -13.67
CA LEU A 204 -13.38 -11.38 -15.04
C LEU A 204 -12.01 -11.84 -15.52
N ASP A 205 -11.26 -12.60 -14.71
CA ASP A 205 -9.88 -12.99 -15.01
C ASP A 205 -9.03 -11.78 -15.43
N ALA A 206 -9.14 -10.66 -14.65
CA ALA A 206 -8.65 -9.36 -15.06
C ALA A 206 -7.20 -9.08 -14.65
N ALA A 207 -6.62 -9.88 -13.74
CA ALA A 207 -5.25 -9.69 -13.28
C ALA A 207 -4.59 -11.02 -12.85
N ASP A 208 -3.26 -11.02 -12.85
CA ASP A 208 -2.39 -12.12 -12.41
C ASP A 208 -1.90 -11.90 -10.97
N VAL A 209 -1.94 -10.64 -10.53
CA VAL A 209 -1.43 -10.20 -9.23
C VAL A 209 -2.48 -9.34 -8.53
N ALA A 210 -2.75 -9.64 -7.27
CA ALA A 210 -3.56 -8.80 -6.40
C ALA A 210 -2.65 -7.93 -5.51
N VAL A 211 -2.83 -6.61 -5.60
CA VAL A 211 -2.16 -5.65 -4.70
C VAL A 211 -3.12 -5.35 -3.55
N ALA A 212 -2.89 -6.00 -2.42
CA ALA A 212 -3.73 -5.87 -1.23
C ALA A 212 -3.20 -4.78 -0.28
N LYS A 213 -4.08 -3.87 0.14
CA LYS A 213 -3.79 -2.82 1.11
C LYS A 213 -4.68 -2.97 2.33
N VAL A 214 -4.09 -3.12 3.51
CA VAL A 214 -4.81 -3.52 4.73
C VAL A 214 -5.90 -2.53 5.12
N ALA A 215 -5.58 -1.24 5.13
CA ALA A 215 -6.53 -0.22 5.56
C ALA A 215 -7.76 -0.10 4.62
N PRO A 216 -7.61 0.02 3.29
CA PRO A 216 -8.76 0.04 2.37
C PRO A 216 -9.61 -1.23 2.42
N LEU A 217 -8.99 -2.39 2.67
CA LEU A 217 -9.70 -3.67 2.76
C LEU A 217 -10.37 -3.91 4.13
N GLY A 218 -10.25 -2.96 5.06
CA GLY A 218 -10.98 -2.97 6.33
C GLY A 218 -10.34 -3.82 7.41
N GLY A 219 -9.03 -4.07 7.35
CA GLY A 219 -8.23 -4.67 8.41
C GLY A 219 -7.56 -5.99 8.04
N VAL A 220 -6.86 -6.56 9.01
CA VAL A 220 -6.02 -7.76 8.86
C VAL A 220 -6.86 -8.97 8.49
N GLY A 221 -7.94 -9.23 9.23
CA GLY A 221 -8.80 -10.40 9.02
C GLY A 221 -9.39 -10.43 7.61
N ASN A 222 -9.97 -9.30 7.15
CA ASN A 222 -10.49 -9.20 5.79
C ASN A 222 -9.40 -9.37 4.74
N THR A 223 -8.23 -8.76 4.94
CA THR A 223 -7.13 -8.84 3.97
C THR A 223 -6.63 -10.27 3.82
N LEU A 224 -6.50 -11.02 4.91
CA LEU A 224 -6.09 -12.42 4.87
C LEU A 224 -7.13 -13.30 4.17
N THR A 225 -8.42 -13.07 4.43
CA THR A 225 -9.52 -13.78 3.76
C THR A 225 -9.49 -13.53 2.26
N ILE A 226 -9.44 -12.27 1.85
CA ILE A 226 -9.37 -11.87 0.43
C ILE A 226 -8.13 -12.45 -0.26
N ALA A 227 -6.96 -12.38 0.40
CA ALA A 227 -5.73 -12.94 -0.15
C ALA A 227 -5.84 -14.46 -0.37
N LYS A 228 -6.48 -15.19 0.56
CA LYS A 228 -6.73 -16.62 0.44
C LYS A 228 -7.67 -16.94 -0.72
N ASP A 229 -8.76 -16.19 -0.86
CA ASP A 229 -9.73 -16.39 -1.93
C ASP A 229 -9.14 -16.10 -3.29
N LEU A 230 -8.38 -15.00 -3.44
CA LEU A 230 -7.70 -14.64 -4.68
C LEU A 230 -6.60 -15.65 -5.05
N ALA A 231 -5.90 -16.19 -4.07
CA ALA A 231 -4.94 -17.27 -4.29
C ALA A 231 -5.60 -18.52 -4.87
N ALA A 232 -6.84 -18.84 -4.48
CA ALA A 232 -7.61 -19.93 -5.05
C ALA A 232 -7.97 -19.71 -6.55
N HIS A 233 -7.93 -18.44 -7.01
CA HIS A 233 -8.05 -18.05 -8.42
C HIS A 233 -6.69 -17.91 -9.12
N ASN A 234 -5.61 -18.50 -8.59
CA ASN A 234 -4.25 -18.48 -9.11
C ASN A 234 -3.60 -17.08 -9.20
N MET A 235 -4.09 -16.11 -8.44
CA MET A 235 -3.47 -14.81 -8.35
C MET A 235 -2.31 -14.84 -7.32
N SER A 236 -1.19 -14.22 -7.65
CA SER A 236 -0.13 -13.94 -6.67
C SER A 236 -0.48 -12.70 -5.84
N ILE A 237 0.08 -12.60 -4.64
CA ILE A 237 -0.27 -11.53 -3.70
C ILE A 237 0.90 -10.57 -3.49
N THR A 238 0.62 -9.28 -3.58
CA THR A 238 1.52 -8.20 -3.16
C THR A 238 0.83 -7.39 -2.07
N VAL A 239 1.31 -7.44 -0.83
CA VAL A 239 0.83 -6.54 0.21
C VAL A 239 1.52 -5.18 0.04
N ALA A 240 0.75 -4.10 0.05
CA ALA A 240 1.27 -2.75 -0.17
C ALA A 240 0.66 -1.74 0.80
N SER A 241 1.28 -0.56 0.89
CA SER A 241 0.79 0.57 1.67
C SER A 241 0.00 1.57 0.82
N ALA A 242 -0.74 2.43 1.50
CA ALA A 242 -1.36 3.61 0.92
C ALA A 242 -0.68 4.90 1.44
N LEU A 243 0.65 4.93 1.46
CA LEU A 243 1.46 5.96 2.12
C LEU A 243 1.21 6.01 3.64
N ASP A 244 1.13 4.85 4.25
CA ASP A 244 0.87 4.73 5.68
C ASP A 244 2.09 5.23 6.49
N THR A 245 1.83 5.72 7.72
CA THR A 245 2.90 5.98 8.69
C THR A 245 3.54 4.66 9.14
N ALA A 246 4.56 4.74 9.97
CA ALA A 246 5.17 3.55 10.59
C ALA A 246 4.15 2.62 11.26
N VAL A 247 3.03 3.16 11.78
CA VAL A 247 1.97 2.37 12.40
C VAL A 247 1.29 1.48 11.37
N GLY A 248 0.77 2.04 10.29
CA GLY A 248 0.12 1.27 9.22
C GLY A 248 1.10 0.36 8.47
N ILE A 249 2.36 0.80 8.29
CA ILE A 249 3.42 -0.06 7.72
C ILE A 249 3.66 -1.29 8.61
N GLY A 250 3.71 -1.14 9.93
CA GLY A 250 3.85 -2.27 10.85
C GLY A 250 2.73 -3.31 10.66
N VAL A 251 1.50 -2.84 10.53
CA VAL A 251 0.33 -3.70 10.22
C VAL A 251 0.51 -4.41 8.88
N GLY A 252 0.89 -3.65 7.85
CA GLY A 252 1.13 -4.20 6.51
C GLY A 252 2.20 -5.30 6.51
N LEU A 253 3.31 -5.10 7.25
CA LEU A 253 4.37 -6.08 7.39
C LEU A 253 3.90 -7.37 8.10
N ILE A 254 3.06 -7.24 9.13
CA ILE A 254 2.46 -8.39 9.81
C ILE A 254 1.58 -9.18 8.83
N VAL A 255 0.73 -8.51 8.05
CA VAL A 255 -0.11 -9.17 7.04
C VAL A 255 0.74 -9.81 5.94
N ALA A 256 1.75 -9.13 5.43
CA ALA A 256 2.64 -9.69 4.40
C ALA A 256 3.32 -10.99 4.89
N LYS A 257 3.77 -11.00 6.14
CA LYS A 257 4.38 -12.20 6.75
C LYS A 257 3.34 -13.29 7.01
N ALA A 258 2.15 -12.95 7.48
CA ALA A 258 1.07 -13.90 7.69
C ALA A 258 0.64 -14.58 6.38
N VAL A 259 0.54 -13.84 5.27
CA VAL A 259 0.27 -14.39 3.93
C VAL A 259 1.38 -15.36 3.51
N GLU A 260 2.65 -14.97 3.69
CA GLU A 260 3.80 -15.83 3.38
C GLU A 260 3.79 -17.15 4.18
N MET A 261 3.48 -17.08 5.47
CA MET A 261 3.49 -18.24 6.38
C MET A 261 2.28 -19.15 6.23
N SER A 262 1.09 -18.60 5.95
CA SER A 262 -0.16 -19.36 5.96
C SER A 262 -0.58 -19.90 4.59
N MET A 263 -0.03 -19.36 3.49
CA MET A 263 -0.48 -19.70 2.12
C MET A 263 0.57 -20.51 1.38
N VAL A 264 0.68 -21.79 1.73
CA VAL A 264 1.61 -22.72 1.07
C VAL A 264 1.26 -22.85 -0.43
N GLY A 265 2.25 -22.63 -1.30
CA GLY A 265 2.07 -22.73 -2.76
C GLY A 265 1.60 -21.45 -3.45
N VAL A 266 1.33 -20.38 -2.69
CA VAL A 266 1.02 -19.05 -3.25
C VAL A 266 2.31 -18.25 -3.42
N THR A 267 2.46 -17.62 -4.58
CA THR A 267 3.55 -16.66 -4.77
C THR A 267 3.26 -15.37 -4.03
N VAL A 268 4.06 -15.07 -3.00
CA VAL A 268 4.03 -13.79 -2.29
C VAL A 268 5.17 -12.93 -2.81
N ASN A 269 4.80 -11.81 -3.40
CA ASN A 269 5.74 -10.87 -3.98
C ASN A 269 6.39 -9.99 -2.90
N ALA A 270 7.56 -9.39 -3.19
CA ALA A 270 8.14 -8.37 -2.32
C ALA A 270 7.13 -7.26 -2.02
N ALA A 271 6.94 -6.92 -0.75
CA ALA A 271 5.86 -6.07 -0.30
C ALA A 271 6.09 -4.57 -0.63
N GLY A 272 5.04 -3.87 -1.04
CA GLY A 272 5.06 -2.43 -1.30
C GLY A 272 5.03 -1.60 -0.01
N LEU A 273 5.85 -1.95 0.99
CA LEU A 273 5.85 -1.40 2.34
C LEU A 273 7.09 -0.56 2.67
N GLY A 274 7.89 -0.20 1.65
CA GLY A 274 9.05 0.66 1.81
C GLY A 274 8.76 2.17 1.73
N THR A 275 7.51 2.59 1.71
CA THR A 275 7.10 3.98 1.45
C THR A 275 7.46 4.97 2.55
N GLN A 276 7.80 4.53 3.77
CA GLN A 276 8.36 5.39 4.81
C GLN A 276 9.61 6.16 4.35
N ARG A 277 10.35 5.62 3.38
CA ARG A 277 11.55 6.25 2.81
C ARG A 277 11.24 7.42 1.88
N LEU A 278 9.97 7.68 1.63
CA LEU A 278 9.49 8.88 0.93
C LEU A 278 9.17 10.04 1.89
N PHE A 279 9.12 9.79 3.21
CA PHE A 279 8.96 10.84 4.21
C PHE A 279 10.31 11.42 4.66
N VAL A 280 10.31 12.68 5.07
CA VAL A 280 11.45 13.30 5.77
C VAL A 280 11.54 12.68 7.15
N GLU A 281 10.43 12.68 7.89
CA GLU A 281 10.29 12.17 9.25
C GLU A 281 9.03 11.31 9.37
N ASP A 282 9.01 10.46 10.39
CA ASP A 282 7.88 9.61 10.75
C ASP A 282 7.74 9.55 12.28
N VAL A 283 6.65 8.99 12.76
CA VAL A 283 6.31 8.88 14.19
C VAL A 283 7.25 7.98 14.99
N VAL A 284 8.14 7.27 14.32
CA VAL A 284 9.29 6.55 14.90
C VAL A 284 10.53 6.78 14.04
N GLU A 285 11.68 6.40 14.54
CA GLU A 285 12.88 6.30 13.71
C GLU A 285 12.70 5.23 12.62
N LYS A 286 13.18 5.54 11.40
CA LYS A 286 13.02 4.63 10.27
C LYS A 286 13.76 3.32 10.52
N GLN A 287 13.08 2.20 10.36
CA GLN A 287 13.72 0.89 10.42
C GLN A 287 14.84 0.77 9.39
N GLU A 288 15.97 0.18 9.80
CA GLU A 288 17.03 -0.20 8.86
C GLU A 288 16.58 -1.34 7.95
N LEU A 289 16.95 -1.23 6.68
CA LEU A 289 16.82 -2.34 5.72
C LEU A 289 17.95 -3.35 5.93
N ARG A 290 17.58 -4.57 6.28
CA ARG A 290 18.54 -5.68 6.42
C ARG A 290 18.40 -6.63 5.23
N GLY A 291 19.31 -6.55 4.28
CA GLY A 291 19.25 -7.34 3.06
C GLY A 291 17.96 -7.10 2.24
N GLY A 292 17.46 -5.86 2.23
CA GLY A 292 16.23 -5.49 1.52
C GLY A 292 14.94 -5.89 2.24
N CYS A 293 15.02 -6.29 3.52
CA CYS A 293 13.87 -6.67 4.34
C CYS A 293 13.62 -5.64 5.46
N LEU A 294 12.36 -5.59 5.90
CA LEU A 294 11.90 -4.96 7.14
C LEU A 294 11.35 -6.03 8.08
N ASP A 295 11.40 -5.79 9.39
CA ASP A 295 10.89 -6.72 10.39
C ASP A 295 9.39 -6.49 10.63
N ALA A 296 8.58 -7.56 10.52
CA ALA A 296 7.17 -7.55 10.85
C ALA A 296 6.99 -7.42 12.37
N ALA A 297 6.58 -6.23 12.81
CA ALA A 297 6.31 -5.94 14.21
C ALA A 297 5.28 -4.81 14.33
N PRO A 298 4.47 -4.81 15.41
CA PRO A 298 3.66 -3.65 15.76
C PRO A 298 4.56 -2.43 15.97
N CYS A 299 4.08 -1.26 15.56
CA CYS A 299 4.78 0.01 15.77
C CYS A 299 4.17 0.76 16.96
N VAL A 300 5.01 1.24 17.86
CA VAL A 300 4.64 2.15 18.94
C VAL A 300 5.26 3.50 18.64
N PRO A 301 4.47 4.55 18.38
CA PRO A 301 4.96 5.89 18.13
C PRO A 301 5.77 6.45 19.30
N ASP A 302 6.81 7.20 18.98
CA ASP A 302 7.59 7.96 19.94
C ASP A 302 6.84 9.23 20.34
N ALA A 303 6.73 9.51 21.64
CA ALA A 303 5.95 10.62 22.17
C ALA A 303 6.47 12.00 21.71
N ASP A 304 7.79 12.17 21.64
CA ASP A 304 8.39 13.44 21.22
C ASP A 304 8.15 13.67 19.71
N ARG A 305 8.21 12.60 18.90
CA ARG A 305 7.91 12.66 17.46
C ARG A 305 6.41 12.91 17.20
N LEU A 306 5.51 12.28 17.96
CA LEU A 306 4.08 12.59 17.89
C LEU A 306 3.80 14.08 18.17
N ALA A 307 4.46 14.63 19.18
CA ALA A 307 4.32 16.05 19.53
C ALA A 307 4.92 16.96 18.43
N ALA A 308 6.09 16.62 17.90
CA ALA A 308 6.76 17.38 16.84
C ALA A 308 6.00 17.37 15.51
N LEU A 309 5.34 16.24 15.18
CA LEU A 309 4.58 16.05 13.93
C LEU A 309 3.08 16.34 14.10
N ALA A 310 2.64 16.86 15.25
CA ALA A 310 1.23 17.15 15.48
C ALA A 310 0.66 18.10 14.41
N ALA A 311 -0.45 17.72 13.80
CA ALA A 311 -1.12 18.53 12.79
C ALA A 311 -1.70 19.81 13.40
N PRO A 312 -1.79 20.92 12.63
CA PRO A 312 -2.44 22.16 13.06
C PRO A 312 -3.90 21.93 13.50
N GLY A 313 -4.42 22.79 14.39
CA GLY A 313 -5.74 22.63 14.99
C GLY A 313 -6.87 22.41 13.98
N GLU A 314 -6.92 23.21 12.91
CA GLU A 314 -7.93 23.04 11.83
C GLU A 314 -7.87 21.66 11.17
N ARG A 315 -6.66 21.09 11.02
CA ARG A 315 -6.50 19.76 10.45
C ARG A 315 -6.88 18.67 11.45
N LYS A 316 -6.61 18.90 12.74
CA LYS A 316 -7.07 18.02 13.81
C LYS A 316 -8.61 17.94 13.82
N ASP A 317 -9.28 19.08 13.76
CA ASP A 317 -10.74 19.14 13.73
C ASP A 317 -11.32 18.43 12.51
N PHE A 318 -10.74 18.64 11.32
CA PHE A 318 -11.12 17.93 10.09
C PHE A 318 -11.07 16.39 10.26
N TRP A 319 -9.95 15.88 10.82
CA TRP A 319 -9.78 14.45 11.00
C TRP A 319 -10.70 13.86 12.06
N PHE A 320 -10.96 14.60 13.13
CA PHE A 320 -11.89 14.19 14.18
C PHE A 320 -13.33 14.15 13.65
N ASP A 321 -13.74 15.14 12.87
CA ASP A 321 -15.07 15.15 12.26
C ASP A 321 -15.22 14.03 11.24
N ARG A 322 -14.19 13.74 10.45
CA ARG A 322 -14.17 12.61 9.53
C ARG A 322 -14.27 11.27 10.26
N LEU A 323 -13.54 11.11 11.35
CA LEU A 323 -13.62 9.91 12.20
C LEU A 323 -15.06 9.72 12.70
N ARG A 324 -15.72 10.78 13.22
CA ARG A 324 -17.12 10.70 13.68
C ARG A 324 -18.06 10.22 12.59
N ARG A 325 -18.00 10.80 11.41
CA ARG A 325 -18.85 10.40 10.28
C ARG A 325 -18.60 8.95 9.84
N CYS A 326 -17.35 8.52 9.79
CA CYS A 326 -17.00 7.12 9.49
C CYS A 326 -17.45 6.17 10.60
N TRP A 327 -17.38 6.59 11.87
CA TRP A 327 -17.88 5.83 13.00
C TRP A 327 -19.39 5.59 12.90
N ASP A 328 -20.16 6.63 12.59
CA ASP A 328 -21.63 6.51 12.41
C ASP A 328 -21.98 5.49 11.31
N ILE A 329 -21.21 5.44 10.22
CA ILE A 329 -21.37 4.45 9.16
C ILE A 329 -21.13 3.03 9.67
N LEU A 330 -20.07 2.82 10.44
CA LEU A 330 -19.71 1.51 11.00
C LEU A 330 -20.74 1.03 12.03
N ASP A 331 -21.25 1.92 12.88
CA ASP A 331 -22.25 1.61 13.92
C ASP A 331 -23.59 1.21 13.31
N VAL A 332 -24.06 1.93 12.29
CA VAL A 332 -25.29 1.62 11.55
C VAL A 332 -25.20 0.28 10.82
N ALA A 333 -24.01 -0.09 10.32
CA ALA A 333 -23.81 -1.38 9.65
C ALA A 333 -23.87 -2.59 10.60
N GLY A 334 -24.11 -2.39 11.91
CA GLY A 334 -24.27 -3.46 12.89
C GLY A 334 -23.01 -4.25 13.14
N GLY A 335 -21.87 -3.60 12.96
CA GLY A 335 -20.57 -4.22 13.16
C GLY A 335 -20.31 -4.52 14.63
N SER A 336 -20.68 -5.71 15.10
CA SER A 336 -20.00 -6.28 16.25
C SER A 336 -18.54 -6.44 15.85
N TYR A 337 -17.63 -5.75 16.55
CA TYR A 337 -16.18 -5.82 16.34
C TYR A 337 -15.56 -7.16 16.78
N ASP A 338 -16.41 -8.17 16.98
CA ASP A 338 -16.01 -9.54 17.25
C ASP A 338 -15.81 -10.29 15.92
N VAL A 339 -14.64 -10.12 15.32
CA VAL A 339 -14.17 -11.06 14.30
C VAL A 339 -13.10 -11.94 14.96
N PRO A 340 -13.42 -13.17 15.33
CA PRO A 340 -12.40 -14.11 15.79
C PRO A 340 -11.49 -14.45 14.60
N TYR A 341 -10.18 -14.36 14.80
CA TYR A 341 -9.22 -15.02 13.95
C TYR A 341 -9.43 -16.55 14.15
N GLY A 342 -10.22 -17.18 13.31
CA GLY A 342 -10.44 -18.62 13.28
C GLY A 342 -9.53 -19.30 12.28
#